data_d4dd05889517a1341fc30b4377208a59
#
_entry.id   d4dd05889517a1341fc30b4377208a59
#
_cell.length_a   1.000
_cell.length_b   1.000
_cell.length_c   1.000
_cell.angle_alpha   90.00
_cell.angle_beta   90.00
_cell.angle_gamma   90.00
#
_symmetry.space_group_name_H-M   'P 1'
#
loop_
_entity.id
_entity.type
_entity.pdbx_description
1 polymer ?
#
loop_
_entity_poly.entity_id
_entity_poly.type
_entity_poly.pdbx_seq_one_letter_code
_entity_poly.pdbx_strand_id
1 'polypeptide(L)'
;KAMELIEEILFTSKLSDKKRLKEIIAETRAAMKDDLLANGHTTAAGRATAYISKIGVVKELTEGVDYYMYLSDLDDHFEERYEGLAADLQETLGQLLRRDSLLVNFTSDKKPEDTLTESLTRFSCKLSTRLAFENVKEIPVVKKNEGFKTASQVQYVATAGNFCERGYEYTGALNVLQCIFSYDYLWINVRVKGGAYGCMCGFNRSGNAYFTSYRDPNLLETYEIYKEAPDYVRSFE
;
A
#
# COMPACT_ATOMS: atom_id res chain seq x y z
N LYS A 1 -9.78 9.03 -30.76
CA LYS A 1 -8.58 9.67 -30.13
C LYS A 1 -8.20 9.07 -28.78
N ALA A 2 -9.09 9.03 -27.76
CA ALA A 2 -8.73 8.49 -26.44
C ALA A 2 -8.26 7.01 -26.53
N MET A 3 -9.02 6.15 -27.22
CA MET A 3 -8.64 4.74 -27.40
C MET A 3 -7.35 4.57 -28.20
N GLU A 4 -7.10 5.41 -29.19
CA GLU A 4 -5.85 5.40 -29.96
C GLU A 4 -4.62 5.74 -29.09
N LEU A 5 -4.76 6.74 -28.20
CA LEU A 5 -3.71 7.07 -27.24
C LEU A 5 -3.45 5.95 -26.22
N ILE A 6 -4.53 5.31 -25.73
CA ILE A 6 -4.40 4.14 -24.84
C ILE A 6 -3.67 3.01 -25.56
N GLU A 7 -4.05 2.72 -26.80
CA GLU A 7 -3.39 1.69 -27.62
C GLU A 7 -1.92 2.02 -27.87
N GLU A 8 -1.60 3.27 -28.19
CA GLU A 8 -0.22 3.72 -28.38
C GLU A 8 0.61 3.54 -27.12
N ILE A 9 0.12 4.02 -25.97
CA ILE A 9 0.81 3.87 -24.69
C ILE A 9 1.04 2.40 -24.33
N LEU A 10 0.02 1.56 -24.45
CA LEU A 10 0.11 0.18 -23.98
C LEU A 10 0.92 -0.75 -24.92
N PHE A 11 0.87 -0.51 -26.23
CA PHE A 11 1.47 -1.42 -27.21
C PHE A 11 2.73 -0.91 -27.89
N THR A 12 3.06 0.40 -27.76
CA THR A 12 4.22 0.96 -28.45
C THR A 12 5.26 1.58 -27.50
N SER A 13 4.99 1.65 -26.20
CA SER A 13 5.95 2.16 -25.21
C SER A 13 7.24 1.33 -25.19
N LYS A 14 8.37 2.02 -25.21
CA LYS A 14 9.69 1.40 -25.18
C LYS A 14 10.15 1.14 -23.75
N LEU A 15 9.84 -0.05 -23.23
CA LEU A 15 10.24 -0.46 -21.87
C LEU A 15 11.74 -0.77 -21.74
N SER A 16 12.48 -0.73 -22.86
CA SER A 16 13.93 -0.96 -22.92
C SER A 16 14.75 0.32 -23.11
N ASP A 17 14.17 1.51 -22.87
CA ASP A 17 14.94 2.75 -22.87
C ASP A 17 15.74 2.86 -21.57
N LYS A 18 17.03 2.49 -21.65
CA LYS A 18 17.94 2.43 -20.50
C LYS A 18 18.03 3.76 -19.76
N LYS A 19 18.17 4.86 -20.49
CA LYS A 19 18.31 6.18 -19.89
C LYS A 19 17.03 6.57 -19.14
N ARG A 20 15.87 6.36 -19.79
CA ARG A 20 14.58 6.71 -19.20
C ARG A 20 14.22 5.83 -18.00
N LEU A 21 14.53 4.53 -18.05
CA LEU A 21 14.34 3.63 -16.90
C LEU A 21 15.18 4.08 -15.70
N LYS A 22 16.45 4.43 -15.92
CA LYS A 22 17.31 4.93 -14.83
C LYS A 22 16.76 6.20 -14.21
N GLU A 23 16.30 7.15 -15.03
CA GLU A 23 15.67 8.39 -14.55
C GLU A 23 14.41 8.09 -13.71
N ILE A 24 13.51 7.23 -14.21
CA ILE A 24 12.27 6.87 -13.50
C ILE A 24 12.57 6.21 -12.15
N ILE A 25 13.54 5.28 -12.10
CA ILE A 25 13.92 4.60 -10.86
C ILE A 25 14.45 5.60 -9.84
N ALA A 26 15.38 6.47 -10.25
CA ALA A 26 15.95 7.49 -9.37
C ALA A 26 14.90 8.49 -8.87
N GLU A 27 14.02 8.98 -9.75
CA GLU A 27 12.91 9.87 -9.40
C GLU A 27 11.93 9.19 -8.42
N THR A 28 11.55 7.93 -8.69
CA THR A 28 10.63 7.16 -7.83
C THR A 28 11.25 6.89 -6.47
N ARG A 29 12.53 6.46 -6.42
CA ARG A 29 13.29 6.27 -5.18
C ARG A 29 13.33 7.53 -4.33
N ALA A 30 13.62 8.68 -4.94
CA ALA A 30 13.68 9.96 -4.24
C ALA A 30 12.31 10.36 -3.68
N ALA A 31 11.25 10.30 -4.49
CA ALA A 31 9.89 10.61 -4.07
C ALA A 31 9.41 9.69 -2.94
N MET A 32 9.68 8.39 -3.01
CA MET A 32 9.34 7.44 -1.95
C MET A 32 10.09 7.72 -0.65
N LYS A 33 11.39 8.05 -0.73
CA LYS A 33 12.16 8.40 0.46
C LYS A 33 11.55 9.57 1.21
N ASP A 34 11.17 10.61 0.48
CA ASP A 34 10.56 11.81 1.06
C ASP A 34 9.19 11.49 1.65
N ASP A 35 8.38 10.69 0.97
CA ASP A 35 7.05 10.29 1.46
C ASP A 35 7.13 9.40 2.70
N LEU A 36 8.01 8.40 2.72
CA LEU A 36 8.22 7.51 3.88
C LEU A 36 8.63 8.29 5.14
N LEU A 37 9.40 9.37 4.97
CA LEU A 37 9.82 10.24 6.08
C LEU A 37 8.73 11.23 6.50
N ALA A 38 8.05 11.85 5.54
CA ALA A 38 6.98 12.81 5.81
C ALA A 38 5.76 12.16 6.43
N ASN A 39 5.40 10.95 5.96
CA ASN A 39 4.24 10.17 6.36
C ASN A 39 4.62 8.93 7.19
N GLY A 40 5.64 9.04 8.03
CA GLY A 40 6.18 7.92 8.81
C GLY A 40 5.14 7.17 9.67
N HIS A 41 4.05 7.81 10.08
CA HIS A 41 2.96 7.17 10.82
C HIS A 41 2.16 6.19 9.94
N THR A 42 1.89 6.53 8.68
CA THR A 42 1.24 5.63 7.72
C THR A 42 2.18 4.51 7.30
N THR A 43 3.46 4.82 7.11
CA THR A 43 4.52 3.85 6.84
C THR A 43 4.62 2.82 7.97
N ALA A 44 4.68 3.27 9.23
CA ALA A 44 4.76 2.40 10.40
C ALA A 44 3.50 1.53 10.55
N ALA A 45 2.30 2.09 10.35
CA ALA A 45 1.04 1.33 10.38
C ALA A 45 0.94 0.32 9.23
N GLY A 46 1.32 0.70 8.01
CA GLY A 46 1.40 -0.19 6.85
C GLY A 46 2.34 -1.36 7.09
N ARG A 47 3.54 -1.06 7.58
CA ARG A 47 4.55 -2.07 7.95
C ARG A 47 4.06 -3.02 9.03
N ALA A 48 3.46 -2.51 10.11
CA ALA A 48 2.87 -3.35 11.16
C ALA A 48 1.74 -4.25 10.62
N THR A 49 0.94 -3.76 9.66
CA THR A 49 -0.13 -4.52 8.99
C THR A 49 0.44 -5.63 8.09
N ALA A 50 1.62 -5.44 7.50
CA ALA A 50 2.27 -6.48 6.69
C ALA A 50 2.67 -7.71 7.51
N TYR A 51 2.84 -7.59 8.82
CA TYR A 51 3.16 -8.71 9.71
C TYR A 51 1.96 -9.58 10.11
N ILE A 52 0.76 -9.19 9.70
CA ILE A 52 -0.49 -9.86 10.09
C ILE A 52 -1.46 -10.08 8.92
N SER A 53 -1.12 -9.65 7.71
CA SER A 53 -2.06 -9.66 6.59
C SER A 53 -1.34 -9.89 5.26
N LYS A 54 -1.81 -10.85 4.47
CA LYS A 54 -1.29 -11.09 3.11
C LYS A 54 -1.41 -9.85 2.22
N ILE A 55 -2.53 -9.11 2.32
CA ILE A 55 -2.72 -7.87 1.58
C ILE A 55 -1.76 -6.78 2.04
N GLY A 56 -1.42 -6.77 3.34
CA GLY A 56 -0.40 -5.89 3.90
C GLY A 56 0.98 -6.19 3.32
N VAL A 57 1.34 -7.47 3.18
CA VAL A 57 2.60 -7.88 2.53
C VAL A 57 2.65 -7.43 1.08
N VAL A 58 1.55 -7.60 0.31
CA VAL A 58 1.50 -7.11 -1.08
C VAL A 58 1.73 -5.61 -1.15
N LYS A 59 1.05 -4.85 -0.30
CA LYS A 59 1.24 -3.39 -0.23
C LYS A 59 2.67 -3.00 0.11
N GLU A 60 3.27 -3.69 1.07
CA GLU A 60 4.66 -3.46 1.46
C GLU A 60 5.64 -3.70 0.29
N LEU A 61 5.40 -4.76 -0.50
CA LEU A 61 6.20 -5.10 -1.67
C LEU A 61 5.97 -4.18 -2.90
N THR A 62 4.89 -3.40 -2.92
CA THR A 62 4.53 -2.55 -4.08
C THR A 62 4.63 -1.06 -3.81
N GLU A 63 4.52 -0.64 -2.54
CA GLU A 63 4.46 0.78 -2.16
C GLU A 63 5.10 1.08 -0.79
N GLY A 64 5.58 0.05 -0.06
CA GLY A 64 6.12 0.21 1.28
C GLY A 64 7.65 0.27 1.35
N VAL A 65 8.19 0.02 2.56
CA VAL A 65 9.64 0.06 2.84
C VAL A 65 10.40 -1.00 2.04
N ASP A 66 9.83 -2.22 1.89
CA ASP A 66 10.50 -3.27 1.11
C ASP A 66 10.61 -2.89 -0.36
N TYR A 67 9.61 -2.19 -0.92
CA TYR A 67 9.69 -1.67 -2.28
C TYR A 67 10.74 -0.56 -2.40
N TYR A 68 10.80 0.35 -1.43
CA TYR A 68 11.85 1.38 -1.40
C TYR A 68 13.25 0.76 -1.34
N MET A 69 13.45 -0.28 -0.52
CA MET A 69 14.73 -0.99 -0.43
C MET A 69 15.08 -1.69 -1.74
N TYR A 70 14.10 -2.30 -2.39
CA TYR A 70 14.28 -2.89 -3.72
C TYR A 70 14.68 -1.85 -4.77
N LEU A 71 13.99 -0.69 -4.81
CA LEU A 71 14.34 0.41 -5.72
C LEU A 71 15.73 0.97 -5.45
N SER A 72 16.12 1.06 -4.17
CA SER A 72 17.44 1.53 -3.80
C SER A 72 18.54 0.59 -4.29
N ASP A 73 18.37 -0.71 -4.08
CA ASP A 73 19.28 -1.73 -4.57
C ASP A 73 19.34 -1.77 -6.11
N LEU A 74 18.18 -1.60 -6.76
CA LEU A 74 18.09 -1.55 -8.21
C LEU A 74 18.78 -0.32 -8.80
N ASP A 75 18.66 0.85 -8.18
CA ASP A 75 19.33 2.09 -8.61
C ASP A 75 20.86 2.00 -8.43
N ASP A 76 21.28 1.48 -7.28
CA ASP A 76 22.72 1.32 -6.95
C ASP A 76 23.42 0.30 -7.88
N HIS A 77 22.71 -0.73 -8.36
CA HIS A 77 23.22 -1.78 -9.27
C HIS A 77 22.58 -1.73 -10.67
N PHE A 78 22.11 -0.57 -11.11
CA PHE A 78 21.32 -0.43 -12.34
C PHE A 78 22.01 -0.96 -13.58
N GLU A 79 23.31 -0.67 -13.75
CA GLU A 79 24.07 -1.06 -14.94
C GLU A 79 24.13 -2.58 -15.11
N GLU A 80 24.18 -3.33 -14.01
CA GLU A 80 24.25 -4.80 -14.00
C GLU A 80 22.87 -5.44 -14.17
N ARG A 81 21.81 -4.78 -13.68
CA ARG A 81 20.46 -5.33 -13.61
C ARG A 81 19.54 -4.89 -14.75
N TYR A 82 19.96 -3.90 -15.54
CA TYR A 82 19.13 -3.27 -16.57
C TYR A 82 18.51 -4.28 -17.56
N GLU A 83 19.31 -5.21 -18.11
CA GLU A 83 18.83 -6.14 -19.14
C GLU A 83 17.75 -7.08 -18.58
N GLY A 84 17.96 -7.60 -17.37
CA GLY A 84 16.96 -8.40 -16.67
C GLY A 84 15.70 -7.61 -16.38
N LEU A 85 15.82 -6.39 -15.85
CA LEU A 85 14.68 -5.51 -15.59
C LEU A 85 13.86 -5.23 -16.84
N ALA A 86 14.51 -4.91 -17.97
CA ALA A 86 13.80 -4.63 -19.21
C ALA A 86 13.04 -5.86 -19.73
N ALA A 87 13.63 -7.05 -19.59
CA ALA A 87 12.97 -8.31 -19.94
C ALA A 87 11.76 -8.60 -19.03
N ASP A 88 11.92 -8.44 -17.71
CA ASP A 88 10.85 -8.66 -16.72
C ASP A 88 9.69 -7.70 -16.94
N LEU A 89 9.96 -6.42 -17.25
CA LEU A 89 8.93 -5.43 -17.56
C LEU A 89 8.16 -5.81 -18.84
N GLN A 90 8.85 -6.25 -19.87
CA GLN A 90 8.21 -6.67 -21.13
C GLN A 90 7.36 -7.93 -20.93
N GLU A 91 7.85 -8.90 -20.19
CA GLU A 91 7.10 -10.11 -19.85
C GLU A 91 5.85 -9.78 -19.01
N THR A 92 6.02 -8.97 -17.96
CA THR A 92 4.92 -8.54 -17.07
C THR A 92 3.83 -7.81 -17.87
N LEU A 93 4.21 -6.89 -18.76
CA LEU A 93 3.24 -6.19 -19.62
C LEU A 93 2.47 -7.17 -20.50
N GLY A 94 3.16 -8.14 -21.10
CA GLY A 94 2.52 -9.19 -21.91
C GLY A 94 1.54 -10.06 -21.12
N GLN A 95 1.79 -10.26 -19.84
CA GLN A 95 0.89 -11.00 -18.94
C GLN A 95 -0.31 -10.18 -18.46
N LEU A 96 -0.13 -8.87 -18.27
CA LEU A 96 -1.21 -7.96 -17.85
C LEU A 96 -2.20 -7.67 -18.99
N LEU A 97 -1.69 -7.53 -20.22
CA LEU A 97 -2.50 -7.17 -21.40
C LEU A 97 -3.20 -8.40 -22.01
N ARG A 98 -4.11 -8.99 -21.25
CA ARG A 98 -4.87 -10.18 -21.65
C ARG A 98 -6.35 -9.89 -21.80
N ARG A 99 -6.99 -10.63 -22.72
CA ARG A 99 -8.41 -10.48 -23.00
C ARG A 99 -9.30 -10.95 -21.86
N ASP A 100 -8.93 -12.02 -21.16
CA ASP A 100 -9.69 -12.61 -20.06
C ASP A 100 -9.67 -11.79 -18.77
N SER A 101 -8.73 -10.84 -18.65
CA SER A 101 -8.63 -9.91 -17.54
C SER A 101 -9.16 -8.50 -17.84
N LEU A 102 -9.69 -8.27 -19.05
CA LEU A 102 -10.24 -6.97 -19.45
C LEU A 102 -11.59 -6.73 -18.79
N LEU A 103 -11.67 -5.72 -17.94
CA LEU A 103 -12.89 -5.16 -17.39
C LEU A 103 -13.06 -3.74 -17.91
N VAL A 104 -14.18 -3.46 -18.55
CA VAL A 104 -14.54 -2.12 -19.03
C VAL A 104 -15.72 -1.60 -18.23
N ASN A 105 -15.54 -0.48 -17.54
CA ASN A 105 -16.63 0.26 -16.90
C ASN A 105 -16.81 1.58 -17.65
N PHE A 106 -18.01 1.82 -18.16
CA PHE A 106 -18.36 3.03 -18.88
C PHE A 106 -19.53 3.73 -18.19
N THR A 107 -19.31 4.97 -17.79
CA THR A 107 -20.32 5.82 -17.16
C THR A 107 -20.57 7.06 -18.03
N SER A 108 -21.81 7.30 -18.42
CA SER A 108 -22.21 8.42 -19.26
C SER A 108 -23.68 8.76 -19.05
N ASP A 109 -24.06 9.99 -19.34
CA ASP A 109 -25.46 10.44 -19.37
C ASP A 109 -26.26 9.83 -20.52
N LYS A 110 -25.59 9.29 -21.53
CA LYS A 110 -26.19 8.68 -22.72
C LYS A 110 -25.69 7.26 -22.91
N LYS A 111 -26.44 6.45 -23.62
CA LYS A 111 -25.97 5.12 -24.06
C LYS A 111 -24.69 5.26 -24.87
N PRO A 112 -23.72 4.32 -24.72
CA PRO A 112 -22.50 4.36 -25.50
C PRO A 112 -22.85 4.34 -27.01
N GLU A 113 -22.13 5.16 -27.76
CA GLU A 113 -22.25 5.17 -29.23
C GLU A 113 -21.62 3.89 -29.80
N ASP A 114 -22.10 3.47 -30.98
CA ASP A 114 -21.56 2.30 -31.70
C ASP A 114 -20.04 2.40 -31.89
N THR A 115 -19.54 3.61 -32.13
CA THR A 115 -18.11 3.92 -32.28
C THR A 115 -17.29 3.50 -31.07
N LEU A 116 -17.84 3.61 -29.83
CA LEU A 116 -17.14 3.16 -28.61
C LEU A 116 -17.08 1.63 -28.57
N THR A 117 -18.19 0.97 -28.89
CA THR A 117 -18.25 -0.49 -28.91
C THR A 117 -17.30 -1.08 -29.98
N GLU A 118 -17.25 -0.49 -31.17
CA GLU A 118 -16.28 -0.88 -32.19
C GLU A 118 -14.83 -0.68 -31.76
N SER A 119 -14.53 0.45 -31.13
CA SER A 119 -13.19 0.77 -30.63
C SER A 119 -12.75 -0.20 -29.53
N LEU A 120 -13.64 -0.56 -28.60
CA LEU A 120 -13.38 -1.54 -27.55
C LEU A 120 -13.20 -2.95 -28.12
N THR A 121 -13.99 -3.33 -29.11
CA THR A 121 -13.85 -4.61 -29.80
C THR A 121 -12.48 -4.70 -30.48
N ARG A 122 -12.08 -3.66 -31.23
CA ARG A 122 -10.78 -3.58 -31.87
C ARG A 122 -9.63 -3.64 -30.85
N PHE A 123 -9.74 -2.91 -29.74
CA PHE A 123 -8.77 -2.95 -28.65
C PHE A 123 -8.66 -4.36 -28.06
N SER A 124 -9.77 -5.00 -27.75
CA SER A 124 -9.81 -6.34 -27.18
C SER A 124 -9.15 -7.40 -28.08
N CYS A 125 -9.21 -7.20 -29.41
CA CYS A 125 -8.55 -8.09 -30.37
C CYS A 125 -7.02 -8.00 -30.36
N LYS A 126 -6.46 -6.90 -29.83
CA LYS A 126 -4.99 -6.72 -29.66
C LYS A 126 -4.45 -7.38 -28.40
N LEU A 127 -5.31 -7.69 -27.45
CA LEU A 127 -4.92 -8.31 -26.18
C LEU A 127 -4.56 -9.77 -26.36
N SER A 128 -3.62 -10.25 -25.54
CA SER A 128 -3.20 -11.65 -25.52
C SER A 128 -4.35 -12.57 -25.15
N THR A 129 -4.40 -13.75 -25.77
CA THR A 129 -5.31 -14.85 -25.42
C THR A 129 -4.63 -15.93 -24.57
N ARG A 130 -3.38 -15.70 -24.14
CA ARG A 130 -2.68 -16.64 -23.25
C ARG A 130 -3.46 -16.79 -21.94
N LEU A 131 -3.52 -18.01 -21.42
CA LEU A 131 -4.11 -18.28 -20.11
C LEU A 131 -3.25 -17.66 -18.99
N ALA A 132 -3.91 -17.32 -17.88
CA ALA A 132 -3.21 -16.90 -16.67
C ALA A 132 -2.22 -17.95 -16.20
N PHE A 133 -1.17 -17.51 -15.50
CA PHE A 133 -0.33 -18.47 -14.77
C PHE A 133 -1.18 -19.16 -13.69
N GLU A 134 -1.17 -20.48 -13.68
CA GLU A 134 -1.84 -21.29 -12.65
C GLU A 134 -1.11 -21.25 -11.28
N ASN A 135 0.16 -20.86 -11.27
CA ASN A 135 0.99 -20.88 -10.07
C ASN A 135 0.93 -19.54 -9.34
N VAL A 136 -0.04 -19.42 -8.45
CA VAL A 136 -0.03 -18.35 -7.44
C VAL A 136 0.97 -18.73 -6.35
N LYS A 137 2.08 -18.01 -6.25
CA LYS A 137 3.01 -18.17 -5.11
C LYS A 137 2.29 -17.80 -3.82
N GLU A 138 2.40 -18.65 -2.81
CA GLU A 138 1.93 -18.30 -1.48
C GLU A 138 2.75 -17.14 -0.93
N ILE A 139 2.05 -16.10 -0.44
CA ILE A 139 2.67 -14.93 0.18
C ILE A 139 2.77 -15.21 1.68
N PRO A 140 3.98 -15.44 2.22
CA PRO A 140 4.16 -15.70 3.63
C PRO A 140 3.94 -14.43 4.45
N VAL A 141 3.21 -14.55 5.54
CA VAL A 141 3.06 -13.51 6.55
C VAL A 141 3.96 -13.84 7.72
N VAL A 142 4.95 -13.00 7.99
CA VAL A 142 5.95 -13.23 9.04
C VAL A 142 5.83 -12.13 10.08
N LYS A 143 5.48 -12.50 11.31
CA LYS A 143 5.38 -11.54 12.44
C LYS A 143 6.79 -11.07 12.84
N LYS A 144 6.94 -9.75 12.95
CA LYS A 144 8.18 -9.11 13.38
C LYS A 144 7.88 -7.94 14.32
N ASN A 145 8.86 -7.63 15.17
CA ASN A 145 8.98 -6.36 15.88
C ASN A 145 10.25 -5.72 15.38
N GLU A 146 10.14 -4.57 14.72
CA GLU A 146 11.30 -3.88 14.18
C GLU A 146 11.16 -2.36 14.28
N GLY A 147 12.25 -1.66 14.12
CA GLY A 147 12.29 -0.20 14.07
C GLY A 147 13.26 0.27 13.00
N PHE A 148 12.85 1.30 12.28
CA PHE A 148 13.69 1.97 11.28
C PHE A 148 14.30 3.22 11.87
N LYS A 149 15.62 3.37 11.75
CA LYS A 149 16.32 4.57 12.17
C LYS A 149 16.29 5.60 11.04
N THR A 150 15.90 6.81 11.40
CA THR A 150 15.91 7.97 10.51
C THR A 150 16.68 9.11 11.15
N ALA A 151 16.95 10.18 10.40
CA ALA A 151 17.54 11.40 10.93
C ALA A 151 16.55 12.27 11.72
N SER A 152 15.30 11.84 11.85
CA SER A 152 14.25 12.55 12.60
C SER A 152 14.53 12.51 14.11
N GLN A 153 14.19 13.61 14.80
CA GLN A 153 14.19 13.69 16.26
C GLN A 153 12.88 13.21 16.90
N VAL A 154 11.93 12.80 16.10
CA VAL A 154 10.61 12.31 16.53
C VAL A 154 10.36 10.93 15.96
N GLN A 155 9.47 10.19 16.61
CA GLN A 155 9.14 8.82 16.26
C GLN A 155 7.74 8.72 15.67
N TYR A 156 7.47 7.58 15.06
CA TYR A 156 6.17 7.15 14.58
C TYR A 156 5.97 5.74 15.14
N VAL A 157 5.13 5.62 16.16
CA VAL A 157 4.93 4.37 16.89
C VAL A 157 3.65 3.71 16.39
N ALA A 158 3.73 2.48 15.93
CA ALA A 158 2.58 1.76 15.43
C ALA A 158 2.48 0.35 15.98
N THR A 159 1.25 -0.11 16.17
CA THR A 159 0.91 -1.51 16.42
C THR A 159 -0.27 -1.92 15.57
N ALA A 160 -0.33 -3.18 15.17
CA ALA A 160 -1.45 -3.70 14.39
C ALA A 160 -1.85 -5.11 14.85
N GLY A 161 -3.10 -5.46 14.61
CA GLY A 161 -3.66 -6.77 14.87
C GLY A 161 -4.79 -7.10 13.88
N ASN A 162 -5.16 -8.38 13.79
CA ASN A 162 -6.31 -8.78 13.00
C ASN A 162 -7.36 -9.43 13.91
N PHE A 163 -8.52 -8.77 14.04
CA PHE A 163 -9.60 -9.24 14.91
C PHE A 163 -10.41 -10.39 14.26
N CYS A 164 -10.45 -10.49 12.93
CA CYS A 164 -11.11 -11.60 12.27
C CYS A 164 -10.37 -12.94 12.51
N GLU A 165 -9.05 -12.93 12.67
CA GLU A 165 -8.27 -14.12 13.06
C GLU A 165 -8.63 -14.62 14.48
N ARG A 166 -9.27 -13.77 15.29
CA ARG A 166 -9.78 -14.11 16.62
C ARG A 166 -11.26 -14.46 16.64
N GLY A 167 -11.89 -14.58 15.46
CA GLY A 167 -13.30 -14.94 15.33
C GLY A 167 -14.28 -13.78 15.47
N TYR A 168 -13.81 -12.53 15.47
CA TYR A 168 -14.67 -11.35 15.47
C TYR A 168 -14.97 -10.88 14.05
N GLU A 169 -16.16 -10.35 13.83
CA GLU A 169 -16.59 -9.80 12.56
C GLU A 169 -16.59 -8.27 12.58
N TYR A 170 -16.44 -7.67 11.41
CA TYR A 170 -16.55 -6.22 11.26
C TYR A 170 -18.01 -5.79 11.41
N THR A 171 -18.25 -4.85 12.32
CA THR A 171 -19.57 -4.22 12.51
C THR A 171 -19.45 -2.70 12.54
N GLY A 172 -20.57 -1.99 12.35
CA GLY A 172 -20.62 -0.54 12.48
C GLY A 172 -20.23 -0.01 13.87
N ALA A 173 -20.30 -0.83 14.90
CA ALA A 173 -19.82 -0.48 16.24
C ALA A 173 -18.33 -0.16 16.29
N LEU A 174 -17.53 -0.74 15.39
CA LEU A 174 -16.10 -0.43 15.28
C LEU A 174 -15.83 1.01 14.82
N ASN A 175 -16.74 1.64 14.07
CA ASN A 175 -16.63 3.06 13.73
C ASN A 175 -16.87 3.94 14.97
N VAL A 176 -17.82 3.55 15.82
CA VAL A 176 -18.06 4.24 17.11
C VAL A 176 -16.85 4.08 18.02
N LEU A 177 -16.31 2.87 18.13
CA LEU A 177 -15.09 2.58 18.89
C LEU A 177 -13.89 3.39 18.37
N GLN A 178 -13.76 3.54 17.06
CA GLN A 178 -12.71 4.39 16.46
C GLN A 178 -12.85 5.85 16.91
N CYS A 179 -14.07 6.37 16.95
CA CYS A 179 -14.32 7.74 17.45
C CYS A 179 -13.93 7.88 18.92
N ILE A 180 -14.36 6.95 19.77
CA ILE A 180 -14.04 6.92 21.21
C ILE A 180 -12.52 6.90 21.40
N PHE A 181 -11.82 5.97 20.75
CA PHE A 181 -10.36 5.92 20.86
C PHE A 181 -9.68 7.19 20.36
N SER A 182 -10.10 7.71 19.20
CA SER A 182 -9.43 8.85 18.58
C SER A 182 -9.59 10.14 19.38
N TYR A 183 -10.77 10.41 19.94
CA TYR A 183 -11.06 11.71 20.58
C TYR A 183 -10.91 11.69 22.10
N ASP A 184 -11.19 10.57 22.75
CA ASP A 184 -11.10 10.51 24.21
C ASP A 184 -9.81 9.86 24.67
N TYR A 185 -9.53 8.62 24.23
CA TYR A 185 -8.43 7.85 24.80
C TYR A 185 -7.05 8.24 24.23
N LEU A 186 -6.87 8.12 22.93
CA LEU A 186 -5.56 8.37 22.31
C LEU A 186 -5.21 9.85 22.34
N TRP A 187 -6.20 10.72 22.05
CA TRP A 187 -5.96 12.16 22.08
C TRP A 187 -5.47 12.63 23.45
N ILE A 188 -6.09 12.18 24.52
CA ILE A 188 -5.72 12.58 25.87
C ILE A 188 -4.38 11.98 26.27
N ASN A 189 -4.17 10.69 26.05
CA ASN A 189 -2.99 10.00 26.62
C ASN A 189 -1.75 10.13 25.72
N VAL A 190 -1.89 9.96 24.39
CA VAL A 190 -0.74 10.02 23.46
C VAL A 190 -0.39 11.45 23.07
N ARG A 191 -1.41 12.28 22.79
CA ARG A 191 -1.15 13.65 22.33
C ARG A 191 -1.01 14.64 23.49
N VAL A 192 -2.07 14.79 24.32
CA VAL A 192 -2.10 15.86 25.34
C VAL A 192 -1.09 15.60 26.44
N LYS A 193 -1.09 14.41 27.01
CA LYS A 193 -0.17 14.01 28.10
C LYS A 193 1.20 13.57 27.54
N GLY A 194 1.22 12.78 26.47
CA GLY A 194 2.43 12.21 25.89
C GLY A 194 3.20 13.17 25.00
N GLY A 195 2.59 14.25 24.50
CA GLY A 195 3.25 15.27 23.68
C GLY A 195 3.42 14.90 22.20
N ALA A 196 2.82 13.83 21.73
CA ALA A 196 2.78 13.53 20.29
C ALA A 196 1.99 14.61 19.53
N TYR A 197 2.35 14.87 18.29
CA TYR A 197 1.61 15.82 17.46
C TYR A 197 0.24 15.29 17.04
N GLY A 198 0.10 13.98 16.87
CA GLY A 198 -1.16 13.32 16.55
C GLY A 198 -1.14 11.84 16.91
N CYS A 199 -2.31 11.25 16.90
CA CYS A 199 -2.52 9.82 17.08
C CYS A 199 -3.76 9.38 16.32
N MET A 200 -3.72 8.18 15.76
CA MET A 200 -4.79 7.62 14.95
C MET A 200 -5.01 6.15 15.27
N CYS A 201 -6.21 5.68 15.03
CA CYS A 201 -6.53 4.26 14.98
C CYS A 201 -7.47 3.97 13.82
N GLY A 202 -7.50 2.72 13.38
CA GLY A 202 -8.40 2.29 12.33
C GLY A 202 -8.79 0.84 12.48
N PHE A 203 -10.01 0.53 12.01
CA PHE A 203 -10.56 -0.81 11.93
C PHE A 203 -11.14 -0.98 10.55
N ASN A 204 -10.76 -2.02 9.83
CA ASN A 204 -11.26 -2.22 8.49
C ASN A 204 -11.96 -3.58 8.29
N ARG A 205 -12.69 -3.71 7.18
CA ARG A 205 -13.50 -4.89 6.88
C ARG A 205 -12.68 -6.17 6.67
N SER A 206 -11.38 -6.07 6.41
CA SER A 206 -10.48 -7.23 6.33
C SER A 206 -10.02 -7.73 7.70
N GLY A 207 -10.53 -7.13 8.79
CA GLY A 207 -10.16 -7.48 10.15
C GLY A 207 -8.92 -6.77 10.68
N ASN A 208 -8.20 -6.02 9.86
CA ASN A 208 -7.03 -5.30 10.32
C ASN A 208 -7.43 -4.11 11.19
N ALA A 209 -6.78 -4.00 12.34
CA ALA A 209 -6.85 -2.89 13.26
C ALA A 209 -5.46 -2.36 13.55
N TYR A 210 -5.32 -1.06 13.75
CA TYR A 210 -4.05 -0.46 14.10
C TYR A 210 -4.22 0.75 15.01
N PHE A 211 -3.19 1.02 15.81
CA PHE A 211 -2.92 2.30 16.45
C PHE A 211 -1.62 2.87 15.90
N THR A 212 -1.54 4.18 15.72
CA THR A 212 -0.32 4.85 15.32
C THR A 212 -0.23 6.25 15.90
N SER A 213 1.00 6.70 16.23
CA SER A 213 1.28 8.06 16.64
C SER A 213 2.07 8.83 15.56
N TYR A 214 1.92 10.14 15.56
CA TYR A 214 2.57 11.04 14.62
C TYR A 214 3.45 12.04 15.36
N ARG A 215 4.74 12.07 15.02
CA ARG A 215 5.76 12.91 15.66
C ARG A 215 5.72 12.78 17.18
N ASP A 216 5.94 11.57 17.62
CA ASP A 216 5.85 11.16 19.01
C ASP A 216 7.23 11.28 19.67
N PRO A 217 7.36 11.96 20.83
CA PRO A 217 8.61 11.97 21.57
C PRO A 217 8.86 10.67 22.38
N ASN A 218 7.80 9.86 22.57
CA ASN A 218 7.82 8.66 23.40
C ASN A 218 7.71 7.39 22.56
N LEU A 219 8.32 6.30 23.01
CA LEU A 219 8.21 4.99 22.39
C LEU A 219 7.53 3.99 23.32
N LEU A 220 8.11 3.73 24.46
CA LEU A 220 7.65 2.71 25.40
C LEU A 220 6.31 3.11 26.05
N GLU A 221 6.20 4.34 26.47
CA GLU A 221 4.99 4.91 27.08
C GLU A 221 3.80 4.82 26.10
N THR A 222 4.03 5.12 24.82
CA THR A 222 2.98 5.03 23.78
C THR A 222 2.55 3.58 23.55
N TYR A 223 3.48 2.62 23.58
CA TYR A 223 3.10 1.20 23.50
C TYR A 223 2.31 0.74 24.73
N GLU A 224 2.62 1.21 25.94
CA GLU A 224 1.82 0.88 27.13
C GLU A 224 0.39 1.46 27.01
N ILE A 225 0.26 2.71 26.55
CA ILE A 225 -1.06 3.30 26.25
C ILE A 225 -1.85 2.44 25.27
N TYR A 226 -1.23 1.94 24.19
CA TYR A 226 -1.92 1.06 23.24
C TYR A 226 -2.36 -0.26 23.87
N LYS A 227 -1.58 -0.83 24.77
CA LYS A 227 -1.93 -2.06 25.49
C LYS A 227 -3.10 -1.88 26.48
N GLU A 228 -3.20 -0.70 27.10
CA GLU A 228 -4.26 -0.37 28.06
C GLU A 228 -5.59 0.02 27.39
N ALA A 229 -5.62 0.23 26.06
CA ALA A 229 -6.82 0.62 25.34
C ALA A 229 -8.04 -0.30 25.58
N PRO A 230 -7.92 -1.65 25.68
CA PRO A 230 -9.05 -2.52 26.00
C PRO A 230 -9.62 -2.29 27.40
N ASP A 231 -8.78 -1.95 28.37
CA ASP A 231 -9.23 -1.71 29.76
C ASP A 231 -9.99 -0.39 29.86
N TYR A 232 -9.56 0.62 29.10
CA TYR A 232 -10.30 1.86 28.95
C TYR A 232 -11.75 1.61 28.43
N VAL A 233 -11.90 0.80 27.38
CA VAL A 233 -13.23 0.49 26.82
C VAL A 233 -14.12 -0.26 27.83
N ARG A 234 -13.53 -1.17 28.63
CA ARG A 234 -14.28 -1.88 29.68
C ARG A 234 -14.78 -0.96 30.80
N SER A 235 -14.07 0.13 31.03
CA SER A 235 -14.43 1.14 32.05
C SER A 235 -15.23 2.31 31.48
N PHE A 236 -15.52 2.32 30.18
CA PHE A 236 -16.28 3.39 29.54
C PHE A 236 -17.76 3.26 29.88
N GLU A 237 -18.29 4.29 30.55
CA GLU A 237 -19.69 4.40 31.00
C GLU A 237 -20.52 5.26 30.03
#